data_37ee2d0e0c4601780e46978d26166f01
#
_entry.id   37ee2d0e0c4601780e46978d26166f01
#
_cell.length_a   1.000
_cell.length_b   1.000
_cell.length_c   1.000
_cell.angle_alpha   90.00
_cell.angle_beta   90.00
_cell.angle_gamma   90.00
#
_symmetry.space_group_name_H-M   'P 1'
#
loop_
_entity.id
_entity.type
_entity.pdbx_description
1 polymer ?
#
loop_
_entity_poly.entity_id
_entity_poly.type
_entity_poly.pdbx_seq_one_letter_code
_entity_poly.pdbx_strand_id
1 'polypeptide(L)'
;MSSTAESAMARLWRDRVQRREQERDEAQTRACVAEEKLAALTAETERLARENALVRAQNDRLAVTVARLTAQNERLAADLAGLREQRAAAPARAEPPQDLGAIRAELLSLLDDASGSRVH
;
A
#
# COMPACT_ATOMS: atom_id res chain seq x y z
N MET A 1 -47.17 -70.05 -17.24
CA MET A 1 -47.11 -69.35 -15.95
C MET A 1 -45.67 -69.02 -15.48
N SER A 2 -44.72 -69.91 -15.72
CA SER A 2 -43.32 -69.63 -15.35
C SER A 2 -42.70 -68.53 -16.15
N SER A 3 -43.12 -68.32 -17.44
CA SER A 3 -42.61 -67.24 -18.30
C SER A 3 -43.07 -65.83 -17.86
N THR A 4 -44.28 -65.70 -17.26
CA THR A 4 -44.76 -64.43 -16.74
C THR A 4 -44.06 -64.05 -15.43
N ALA A 5 -43.73 -64.97 -14.57
CA ALA A 5 -43.00 -64.78 -13.34
C ALA A 5 -41.55 -64.40 -13.65
N GLU A 6 -40.91 -65.10 -14.58
CA GLU A 6 -39.57 -64.79 -15.07
C GLU A 6 -39.52 -63.42 -15.73
N SER A 7 -40.52 -63.04 -16.50
CA SER A 7 -40.66 -61.73 -17.13
C SER A 7 -40.84 -60.63 -16.09
N ALA A 8 -41.63 -60.86 -15.05
CA ALA A 8 -41.78 -59.91 -13.94
C ALA A 8 -40.47 -59.75 -13.13
N MET A 9 -39.78 -60.83 -12.84
CA MET A 9 -38.48 -60.81 -12.19
C MET A 9 -37.44 -60.08 -13.02
N ALA A 10 -37.43 -60.33 -14.34
CA ALA A 10 -36.50 -59.62 -15.24
C ALA A 10 -36.75 -58.10 -15.27
N ARG A 11 -38.04 -57.67 -15.22
CA ARG A 11 -38.39 -56.24 -15.12
C ARG A 11 -37.89 -55.61 -13.81
N LEU A 12 -38.15 -56.26 -12.69
CA LEU A 12 -37.70 -55.81 -11.39
C LEU A 12 -36.15 -55.68 -11.36
N TRP A 13 -35.48 -56.65 -11.94
CA TRP A 13 -34.04 -56.65 -12.03
C TRP A 13 -33.48 -55.48 -12.86
N ARG A 14 -34.11 -55.24 -14.04
CA ARG A 14 -33.77 -54.11 -14.90
C ARG A 14 -33.99 -52.78 -14.19
N ASP A 15 -35.13 -52.64 -13.51
CA ASP A 15 -35.44 -51.43 -12.77
C ASP A 15 -34.42 -51.14 -11.65
N ARG A 16 -33.96 -52.18 -10.96
CA ARG A 16 -32.91 -52.08 -9.95
C ARG A 16 -31.58 -51.68 -10.55
N VAL A 17 -31.21 -52.27 -11.66
CA VAL A 17 -29.97 -51.95 -12.36
C VAL A 17 -29.98 -50.50 -12.86
N GLN A 18 -31.08 -50.06 -13.49
CA GLN A 18 -31.25 -48.70 -13.94
C GLN A 18 -31.16 -47.70 -12.77
N ARG A 19 -31.81 -48.01 -11.65
CA ARG A 19 -31.77 -47.13 -10.48
C ARG A 19 -30.37 -47.00 -9.93
N ARG A 20 -29.61 -48.06 -9.85
CA ARG A 20 -28.24 -48.06 -9.41
C ARG A 20 -27.31 -47.33 -10.36
N GLU A 21 -27.48 -47.47 -11.65
CA GLU A 21 -26.76 -46.73 -12.67
C GLU A 21 -27.03 -45.23 -12.54
N GLN A 22 -28.29 -44.85 -12.35
CA GLN A 22 -28.71 -43.48 -12.15
C GLN A 22 -28.08 -42.85 -10.88
N GLU A 23 -28.13 -43.60 -9.76
CA GLU A 23 -27.53 -43.21 -8.51
C GLU A 23 -26.01 -43.04 -8.65
N ARG A 24 -25.36 -43.94 -9.38
CA ARG A 24 -23.94 -43.85 -9.67
C ARG A 24 -23.59 -42.63 -10.50
N ASP A 25 -24.37 -42.38 -11.57
CA ASP A 25 -24.14 -41.24 -12.46
C ASP A 25 -24.36 -39.91 -11.73
N GLU A 26 -25.39 -39.84 -10.88
CA GLU A 26 -25.63 -38.68 -10.02
C GLU A 26 -24.48 -38.47 -9.02
N ALA A 27 -23.97 -39.54 -8.43
CA ALA A 27 -22.84 -39.48 -7.51
C ALA A 27 -21.56 -39.02 -8.22
N GLN A 28 -21.31 -39.51 -9.43
CA GLN A 28 -20.18 -39.07 -10.26
C GLN A 28 -20.28 -37.59 -10.62
N THR A 29 -21.48 -37.14 -11.01
CA THR A 29 -21.72 -35.72 -11.33
C THR A 29 -21.45 -34.84 -10.11
N ARG A 30 -21.94 -35.24 -8.93
CA ARG A 30 -21.68 -34.52 -7.70
C ARG A 30 -20.20 -34.49 -7.36
N ALA A 31 -19.50 -35.61 -7.54
CA ALA A 31 -18.06 -35.68 -7.31
C ALA A 31 -17.29 -34.75 -8.25
N CYS A 32 -17.63 -34.73 -9.54
CA CYS A 32 -17.02 -33.84 -10.51
C CYS A 32 -17.24 -32.36 -10.17
N VAL A 33 -18.46 -32.00 -9.77
CA VAL A 33 -18.79 -30.63 -9.36
C VAL A 33 -17.99 -30.24 -8.11
N ALA A 34 -17.89 -31.17 -7.14
CA ALA A 34 -17.13 -30.93 -5.92
C ALA A 34 -15.63 -30.76 -6.22
N GLU A 35 -15.08 -31.56 -7.12
CA GLU A 35 -13.67 -31.44 -7.55
C GLU A 35 -13.40 -30.11 -8.25
N GLU A 36 -14.31 -29.66 -9.14
CA GLU A 36 -14.22 -28.37 -9.79
C GLU A 36 -14.25 -27.21 -8.80
N LYS A 37 -15.16 -27.27 -7.83
CA LYS A 37 -15.24 -26.28 -6.76
C LYS A 37 -13.97 -26.27 -5.91
N LEU A 38 -13.45 -27.43 -5.58
CA LEU A 38 -12.21 -27.55 -4.81
C LEU A 38 -11.03 -26.96 -5.58
N ALA A 39 -10.93 -27.26 -6.88
CA ALA A 39 -9.87 -26.69 -7.73
C ALA A 39 -9.99 -25.16 -7.82
N ALA A 40 -11.21 -24.62 -7.95
CA ALA A 40 -11.44 -23.18 -7.98
C ALA A 40 -11.06 -22.52 -6.64
N LEU A 41 -11.45 -23.13 -5.52
CA LEU A 41 -11.08 -22.65 -4.18
C LEU A 41 -9.56 -22.70 -3.94
N THR A 42 -8.91 -23.75 -4.38
CA THR A 42 -7.46 -23.89 -4.28
C THR A 42 -6.75 -22.78 -5.07
N ALA A 43 -7.18 -22.53 -6.32
CA ALA A 43 -6.65 -21.47 -7.15
C ALA A 43 -6.86 -20.08 -6.51
N GLU A 44 -8.03 -19.85 -5.94
CA GLU A 44 -8.36 -18.60 -5.24
C GLU A 44 -7.50 -18.43 -3.99
N THR A 45 -7.30 -19.49 -3.21
CA THR A 45 -6.45 -19.48 -2.02
C THR A 45 -5.00 -19.15 -2.38
N GLU A 46 -4.49 -19.73 -3.46
CA GLU A 46 -3.14 -19.44 -3.96
C GLU A 46 -3.02 -18.00 -4.43
N ARG A 47 -4.04 -17.49 -5.10
CA ARG A 47 -4.08 -16.09 -5.54
C ARG A 47 -4.05 -15.14 -4.34
N LEU A 48 -4.88 -15.39 -3.33
CA LEU A 48 -4.92 -14.60 -2.10
C LEU A 48 -3.60 -14.67 -1.33
N ALA A 49 -2.97 -15.83 -1.29
CA ALA A 49 -1.65 -15.97 -0.65
C ALA A 49 -0.59 -15.12 -1.34
N ARG A 50 -0.59 -15.06 -2.67
CA ARG A 50 0.32 -14.19 -3.44
C ARG A 50 0.04 -12.71 -3.19
N GLU A 51 -1.24 -12.31 -3.20
CA GLU A 51 -1.64 -10.94 -2.90
C GLU A 51 -1.23 -10.53 -1.48
N ASN A 52 -1.45 -11.41 -0.51
CA ASN A 52 -1.04 -11.17 0.86
C ASN A 52 0.48 -11.01 0.99
N ALA A 53 1.26 -11.81 0.27
CA ALA A 53 2.71 -11.68 0.25
C ALA A 53 3.15 -10.33 -0.31
N LEU A 54 2.51 -9.85 -1.38
CA LEU A 54 2.77 -8.53 -1.96
C LEU A 54 2.41 -7.41 -0.98
N VAL A 55 1.25 -7.50 -0.35
CA VAL A 55 0.81 -6.50 0.64
C VAL A 55 1.76 -6.45 1.84
N ARG A 56 2.20 -7.60 2.33
CA ARG A 56 3.19 -7.66 3.42
C ARG A 56 4.50 -7.00 3.02
N ALA A 57 4.99 -7.28 1.81
CA ALA A 57 6.22 -6.66 1.30
C ALA A 57 6.07 -5.13 1.20
N GLN A 58 4.92 -4.65 0.73
CA GLN A 58 4.62 -3.22 0.68
C GLN A 58 4.54 -2.60 2.08
N ASN A 59 3.90 -3.29 3.01
CA ASN A 59 3.80 -2.83 4.39
C ASN A 59 5.18 -2.74 5.05
N ASP A 60 6.05 -3.70 4.80
CA ASP A 60 7.42 -3.68 5.31
C ASP A 60 8.20 -2.48 4.76
N ARG A 61 8.07 -2.20 3.47
CA ARG A 61 8.69 -1.03 2.83
C ARG A 61 8.16 0.27 3.42
N LEU A 62 6.84 0.36 3.62
CA LEU A 62 6.21 1.52 4.24
C LEU A 62 6.70 1.71 5.68
N ALA A 63 6.81 0.65 6.45
CA ALA A 63 7.33 0.70 7.82
C ALA A 63 8.77 1.26 7.84
N VAL A 64 9.63 0.80 6.93
CA VAL A 64 10.99 1.32 6.81
C VAL A 64 10.98 2.80 6.42
N THR A 65 10.13 3.20 5.49
CA THR A 65 9.99 4.60 5.06
C THR A 65 9.50 5.47 6.21
N VAL A 66 8.50 5.02 6.95
CA VAL A 66 7.98 5.75 8.13
C VAL A 66 9.06 5.91 9.20
N ALA A 67 9.81 4.85 9.48
CA ALA A 67 10.91 4.91 10.45
C ALA A 67 11.98 5.93 10.02
N ARG A 68 12.34 5.94 8.75
CA ARG A 68 13.31 6.90 8.20
C ARG A 68 12.79 8.33 8.29
N LEU A 69 11.54 8.56 7.91
CA LEU A 69 10.92 9.90 7.97
C LEU A 69 10.81 10.39 9.42
N THR A 70 10.45 9.51 10.34
CA THR A 70 10.40 9.84 11.76
C THR A 70 11.76 10.26 12.29
N ALA A 71 12.82 9.52 11.94
CA ALA A 71 14.19 9.86 12.33
C ALA A 71 14.63 11.20 11.72
N GLN A 72 14.28 11.46 10.45
CA GLN A 72 14.56 12.74 9.81
C GLN A 72 13.81 13.89 10.49
N ASN A 73 12.54 13.69 10.84
CA ASN A 73 11.75 14.71 11.54
C ASN A 73 12.31 15.02 12.93
N GLU A 74 12.75 14.01 13.65
CA GLU A 74 13.39 14.18 14.96
C GLU A 74 14.70 14.97 14.81
N ARG A 75 15.49 14.66 13.80
CA ARG A 75 16.74 15.40 13.50
C ARG A 75 16.44 16.85 13.15
N LEU A 76 15.45 17.09 12.28
CA LEU A 76 15.04 18.45 11.90
C LEU A 76 14.51 19.22 13.11
N ALA A 77 13.75 18.58 13.98
CA ALA A 77 13.26 19.21 15.21
C ALA A 77 14.43 19.60 16.13
N ALA A 78 15.42 18.73 16.26
CA ALA A 78 16.62 19.01 17.04
C ALA A 78 17.42 20.18 16.44
N ASP A 79 17.58 20.18 15.11
CA ASP A 79 18.28 21.25 14.38
C ASP A 79 17.56 22.60 14.55
N LEU A 80 16.22 22.59 14.45
CA LEU A 80 15.41 23.79 14.68
C LEU A 80 15.53 24.30 16.12
N ALA A 81 15.52 23.38 17.09
CA ALA A 81 15.73 23.76 18.51
C ALA A 81 17.11 24.38 18.70
N GLY A 82 18.16 23.81 18.11
CA GLY A 82 19.50 24.36 18.14
C GLY A 82 19.58 25.73 17.51
N LEU A 83 18.94 25.93 16.35
CA LEU A 83 18.89 27.23 15.67
C LEU A 83 18.14 28.29 16.50
N ARG A 84 17.05 27.90 17.14
CA ARG A 84 16.30 28.78 18.03
C ARG A 84 17.14 29.20 19.25
N GLU A 85 17.89 28.29 19.83
CA GLU A 85 18.82 28.59 20.91
C GLU A 85 19.92 29.55 20.46
N GLN A 86 20.52 29.32 19.30
CA GLN A 86 21.52 30.21 18.73
C GLN A 86 20.93 31.60 18.47
N ARG A 87 19.73 31.68 17.94
CA ARG A 87 19.02 32.93 17.69
C ARG A 87 18.69 33.65 18.99
N ALA A 88 18.31 32.93 20.02
CA ALA A 88 18.04 33.50 21.34
C ALA A 88 19.32 34.01 21.99
N ALA A 89 20.47 33.35 21.78
CA ALA A 89 21.78 33.81 22.26
C ALA A 89 22.35 34.94 21.43
N ALA A 90 21.93 35.08 20.15
CA ALA A 90 22.45 36.09 19.22
C ALA A 90 22.07 37.54 19.52
N PRO A 91 21.00 37.91 20.24
CA PRO A 91 20.71 39.31 20.55
C PRO A 91 21.82 40.02 21.31
N ALA A 92 22.60 39.28 22.11
CA ALA A 92 23.77 39.86 22.80
C ALA A 92 24.94 40.13 21.85
N ARG A 93 24.93 39.50 20.67
CA ARG A 93 25.93 39.67 19.60
C ARG A 93 25.33 40.40 18.39
N ALA A 94 24.05 40.62 18.36
CA ALA A 94 23.38 41.36 17.32
C ALA A 94 23.96 42.78 17.38
N GLU A 95 24.55 43.16 16.29
CA GLU A 95 25.15 44.48 16.17
C GLU A 95 24.07 45.53 16.36
N PRO A 96 24.43 46.60 17.08
CA PRO A 96 23.47 47.68 17.26
C PRO A 96 23.07 48.28 15.92
N PRO A 97 21.91 48.93 15.84
CA PRO A 97 21.36 49.55 14.62
C PRO A 97 22.31 50.47 13.84
N GLN A 98 23.51 50.75 14.39
CA GLN A 98 24.52 51.54 13.74
C GLN A 98 24.95 51.01 12.37
N ASP A 99 24.99 49.67 12.17
CA ASP A 99 25.38 49.09 10.89
C ASP A 99 24.33 49.32 9.81
N LEU A 100 23.06 49.21 10.16
CA LEU A 100 21.98 49.52 9.24
C LEU A 100 21.96 50.99 8.86
N GLY A 101 22.29 51.87 9.78
CA GLY A 101 22.47 53.32 9.54
C GLY A 101 23.63 53.60 8.61
N ALA A 102 24.76 52.94 8.83
CA ALA A 102 25.96 53.11 7.99
C ALA A 102 25.72 52.55 6.56
N ILE A 103 25.11 51.37 6.42
CA ILE A 103 24.78 50.79 5.12
C ILE A 103 23.80 51.71 4.36
N ARG A 104 22.80 52.22 5.06
CA ARG A 104 21.84 53.18 4.47
C ARG A 104 22.52 54.47 4.02
N ALA A 105 23.46 55.00 4.79
CA ALA A 105 24.24 56.18 4.45
C ALA A 105 25.10 55.93 3.21
N GLU A 106 25.79 54.78 3.14
CA GLU A 106 26.55 54.36 1.97
C GLU A 106 25.69 54.24 0.72
N LEU A 107 24.53 53.60 0.83
CA LEU A 107 23.59 53.47 -0.29
C LEU A 107 23.10 54.80 -0.78
N LEU A 108 22.78 55.74 0.11
CA LEU A 108 22.36 57.07 -0.23
C LEU A 108 23.48 57.88 -0.91
N SER A 109 24.72 57.75 -0.44
CA SER A 109 25.90 58.36 -1.04
C SER A 109 26.17 57.84 -2.46
N LEU A 110 26.05 56.52 -2.67
CA LEU A 110 26.16 55.89 -4.00
C LEU A 110 25.08 56.37 -4.95
N LEU A 111 23.86 56.56 -4.49
CA LEU A 111 22.73 57.05 -5.29
C LEU A 111 22.94 58.49 -5.67
N ASP A 112 23.47 59.34 -4.79
CA ASP A 112 23.81 60.76 -5.09
C ASP A 112 24.91 60.85 -6.12
N ASP A 113 25.98 60.06 -6.01
CA ASP A 113 27.07 59.99 -6.97
C ASP A 113 26.56 59.53 -8.35
N ALA A 114 25.67 58.52 -8.38
CA ALA A 114 25.08 58.04 -9.62
C ALA A 114 24.18 59.12 -10.29
N SER A 115 23.42 59.85 -9.49
CA SER A 115 22.62 60.97 -10.01
C SER A 115 23.45 62.14 -10.45
N GLY A 116 24.55 62.41 -9.75
CA GLY A 116 25.51 63.44 -10.13
C GLY A 116 26.25 63.14 -11.44
N SER A 117 26.57 61.88 -11.73
CA SER A 117 27.18 61.44 -12.98
C SER A 117 26.25 61.52 -14.19
N ARG A 118 24.95 61.48 -13.97
CA ARG A 118 23.97 61.61 -15.05
C ARG A 118 23.72 63.03 -15.54
N VAL A 119 24.12 64.02 -14.76
CA VAL A 119 23.93 65.44 -15.11
C VAL A 119 25.10 65.96 -15.96
N HIS A 120 26.16 65.21 -16.01
CA HIS A 120 27.27 65.48 -16.88
C HIS A 120 27.26 64.57 -18.10
#